data_a3e7f3c7ca0a8cb12a9ab7729b9c7a96
#
_entry.id   a3e7f3c7ca0a8cb12a9ab7729b9c7a96
#
_cell.length_a   1.000
_cell.length_b   1.000
_cell.length_c   1.000
_cell.angle_alpha   90.00
_cell.angle_beta   90.00
_cell.angle_gamma   90.00
#
_symmetry.space_group_name_H-M   'P 1'
#
loop_
_entity.id
_entity.type
_entity.pdbx_description
1 polymer ?
#
loop_
_entity_poly.entity_id
_entity_poly.type
_entity_poly.pdbx_seq_one_letter_code
_entity_poly.pdbx_strand_id
1 'polypeptide(L)'
;MTENIIKTKSFSFALRIVKLYQFLSSEKKEFVLSKQLLRSGTSIGALVRESEHAESKQDFIHKLAIAQKEANESDYWLELLFQSDYLNETQFQTLNSDIVEINKILASIIL
;
A
#
# COMPACT_ATOMS: atom_id res chain seq x y z
N MET A 1 11.21 7.84 14.54
CA MET A 1 10.32 7.02 15.35
C MET A 1 9.17 6.48 14.52
N THR A 2 7.93 6.89 14.81
CA THR A 2 6.77 6.38 14.07
C THR A 2 6.87 6.73 12.58
N GLU A 3 7.34 7.94 12.26
CA GLU A 3 7.54 8.38 10.88
C GLU A 3 8.59 7.52 10.16
N ASN A 4 9.64 7.10 10.87
CA ASN A 4 10.65 6.23 10.27
C ASN A 4 10.12 4.82 10.08
N ILE A 5 9.27 4.35 11.00
CA ILE A 5 8.65 3.05 10.89
C ILE A 5 7.72 3.01 9.69
N ILE A 6 6.87 4.02 9.51
CA ILE A 6 5.95 4.06 8.37
C ILE A 6 6.70 4.17 7.05
N LYS A 7 7.79 4.92 7.03
CA LYS A 7 8.62 5.04 5.83
C LYS A 7 9.19 3.68 5.41
N THR A 8 9.73 2.93 6.36
CA THR A 8 10.31 1.61 6.11
C THR A 8 9.25 0.61 5.69
N LYS A 9 8.13 0.56 6.41
CA LYS A 9 7.07 -0.42 6.13
C LYS A 9 6.36 -0.14 4.83
N SER A 10 6.10 1.12 4.50
CA SER A 10 5.43 1.46 3.25
C SER A 10 6.32 1.19 2.04
N PHE A 11 7.63 1.37 2.18
CA PHE A 11 8.57 1.02 1.11
C PHE A 11 8.67 -0.49 0.93
N SER A 12 8.77 -1.23 2.04
CA SER A 12 8.80 -2.70 2.01
C SER A 12 7.54 -3.25 1.36
N PHE A 13 6.38 -2.69 1.68
CA PHE A 13 5.12 -3.08 1.07
C PHE A 13 5.14 -2.80 -0.44
N ALA A 14 5.62 -1.63 -0.84
CA ALA A 14 5.74 -1.27 -2.26
C ALA A 14 6.59 -2.29 -3.04
N LEU A 15 7.71 -2.71 -2.44
CA LEU A 15 8.56 -3.73 -3.07
C LEU A 15 7.81 -5.06 -3.27
N ARG A 16 7.03 -5.46 -2.28
CA ARG A 16 6.23 -6.68 -2.38
C ARG A 16 5.17 -6.55 -3.47
N ILE A 17 4.57 -5.39 -3.59
CA ILE A 17 3.56 -5.12 -4.63
C ILE A 17 4.19 -5.15 -6.02
N VAL A 18 5.39 -4.59 -6.20
CA VAL A 18 6.09 -4.66 -7.48
C VAL A 18 6.36 -6.12 -7.86
N LYS A 19 6.83 -6.93 -6.91
CA LYS A 19 7.07 -8.36 -7.16
C LYS A 19 5.78 -9.10 -7.48
N LEU A 20 4.71 -8.79 -6.79
CA LEU A 20 3.40 -9.39 -7.06
C LEU A 20 2.92 -9.02 -8.47
N TYR A 21 3.09 -7.76 -8.85
CA TYR A 21 2.73 -7.32 -10.20
C TYR A 21 3.50 -8.11 -11.26
N GLN A 22 4.80 -8.29 -11.06
CA GLN A 22 5.63 -9.08 -11.98
C GLN A 22 5.12 -10.52 -12.10
N PHE A 23 4.77 -11.14 -10.99
CA PHE A 23 4.21 -12.49 -10.96
C PHE A 23 2.85 -12.55 -11.66
N LEU A 24 1.95 -11.65 -11.32
CA LEU A 24 0.60 -11.65 -11.89
C LEU A 24 0.62 -11.41 -13.40
N SER A 25 1.47 -10.52 -13.86
CA SER A 25 1.57 -10.23 -15.29
C SER A 25 2.27 -11.34 -16.07
N SER A 26 3.37 -11.89 -15.55
CA SER A 26 4.15 -12.89 -16.28
C SER A 26 3.54 -14.30 -16.17
N GLU A 27 3.09 -14.72 -14.98
CA GLU A 27 2.61 -16.07 -14.75
C GLU A 27 1.10 -16.22 -14.90
N LYS A 28 0.34 -15.22 -14.45
CA LYS A 28 -1.11 -15.27 -14.48
C LYS A 28 -1.71 -14.52 -15.64
N LYS A 29 -0.92 -13.76 -16.38
CA LYS A 29 -1.39 -12.93 -17.51
C LYS A 29 -2.51 -11.98 -17.09
N GLU A 30 -2.47 -11.53 -15.85
CA GLU A 30 -3.42 -10.56 -15.34
C GLU A 30 -2.76 -9.18 -15.36
N PHE A 31 -3.33 -8.24 -16.10
CA PHE A 31 -2.72 -6.93 -16.36
C PHE A 31 -3.57 -5.76 -15.91
N VAL A 32 -4.84 -6.01 -15.57
CA VAL A 32 -5.79 -4.93 -15.30
C VAL A 32 -5.87 -4.62 -13.82
N LEU A 33 -6.25 -5.61 -13.02
CA LEU A 33 -6.37 -5.45 -11.57
C LEU A 33 -5.01 -5.25 -10.92
N SER A 34 -4.01 -5.99 -11.40
CA SER A 34 -2.65 -5.91 -10.88
C SER A 34 -2.04 -4.52 -11.11
N LYS A 35 -2.37 -3.86 -12.22
CA LYS A 35 -1.88 -2.50 -12.49
C LYS A 35 -2.50 -1.50 -11.52
N GLN A 36 -3.79 -1.65 -11.20
CA GLN A 36 -4.43 -0.79 -10.21
C GLN A 36 -3.80 -0.96 -8.83
N LEU A 37 -3.52 -2.19 -8.45
CA LEU A 37 -2.84 -2.48 -7.20
C LEU A 37 -1.42 -1.90 -7.20
N LEU A 38 -0.70 -2.04 -8.31
CA LEU A 38 0.65 -1.47 -8.44
C LEU A 38 0.62 0.03 -8.18
N ARG A 39 -0.32 0.74 -8.79
CA ARG A 39 -0.47 2.18 -8.61
C ARG A 39 -0.77 2.54 -7.16
N SER A 40 -1.83 1.96 -6.59
CA SER A 40 -2.25 2.31 -5.23
C SER A 40 -1.24 1.83 -4.18
N GLY A 41 -0.71 0.64 -4.34
CA GLY A 41 0.21 0.05 -3.37
C GLY A 41 1.56 0.74 -3.31
N THR A 42 2.04 1.31 -4.41
CA THR A 42 3.29 2.07 -4.41
C THR A 42 3.08 3.54 -4.04
N SER A 43 1.85 4.04 -4.16
CA SER A 43 1.52 5.42 -3.79
C SER A 43 1.63 5.68 -2.30
N ILE A 44 1.39 4.68 -1.47
CA ILE A 44 1.45 4.84 -0.02
C ILE A 44 2.83 5.36 0.41
N GLY A 45 3.87 4.66 0.01
CA GLY A 45 5.24 5.05 0.35
C GLY A 45 5.66 6.36 -0.28
N ALA A 46 5.21 6.63 -1.51
CA ALA A 46 5.49 7.90 -2.18
C ALA A 46 4.92 9.08 -1.38
N LEU A 47 3.68 8.93 -0.92
CA LEU A 47 3.02 9.98 -0.13
C LEU A 47 3.67 10.16 1.26
N VAL A 48 4.10 9.06 1.86
CA VAL A 48 4.82 9.13 3.13
C VAL A 48 6.12 9.95 2.96
N ARG A 49 6.86 9.71 1.87
CA ARG A 49 8.08 10.48 1.60
C ARG A 49 7.78 11.95 1.30
N GLU A 50 6.71 12.21 0.55
CA GLU A 50 6.29 13.60 0.29
C GLU A 50 5.93 14.32 1.58
N SER A 51 5.34 13.62 2.55
CA SER A 51 4.97 14.23 3.83
C SER A 51 6.17 14.76 4.59
N GLU A 52 7.36 14.20 4.37
CA GLU A 52 8.60 14.67 5.01
C GLU A 52 8.99 16.08 4.54
N HIS A 53 8.48 16.50 3.38
CA HIS A 53 8.77 17.81 2.78
C HIS A 53 7.52 18.69 2.74
N ALA A 54 6.57 18.41 3.63
CA ALA A 54 5.32 19.16 3.70
C ALA A 54 5.58 20.63 4.07
N GLU A 55 4.78 21.52 3.50
CA GLU A 55 4.91 22.96 3.70
C GLU A 55 4.33 23.43 5.03
N SER A 56 3.49 22.61 5.65
CA SER A 56 2.82 22.92 6.90
C SER A 56 2.41 21.65 7.61
N LYS A 57 1.99 21.78 8.87
CA LYS A 57 1.46 20.64 9.61
C LYS A 57 0.19 20.11 8.95
N GLN A 58 -0.66 21.01 8.42
CA GLN A 58 -1.87 20.59 7.71
C GLN A 58 -1.54 19.81 6.45
N ASP A 59 -0.53 20.26 5.70
CA ASP A 59 -0.08 19.56 4.50
C ASP A 59 0.48 18.18 4.84
N PHE A 60 1.26 18.09 5.93
CA PHE A 60 1.80 16.82 6.43
C PHE A 60 0.66 15.82 6.71
N ILE A 61 -0.33 16.24 7.48
CA ILE A 61 -1.49 15.40 7.83
C ILE A 61 -2.28 15.03 6.56
N HIS A 62 -2.45 15.98 5.65
CA HIS A 62 -3.18 15.76 4.40
C HIS A 62 -2.49 14.67 3.55
N LYS A 63 -1.17 14.73 3.41
CA LYS A 63 -0.43 13.73 2.65
C LYS A 63 -0.61 12.34 3.25
N LEU A 64 -0.57 12.23 4.57
CA LEU A 64 -0.75 10.95 5.24
C LEU A 64 -2.20 10.45 5.15
N ALA A 65 -3.17 11.36 5.14
CA ALA A 65 -4.58 10.99 4.93
C ALA A 65 -4.79 10.42 3.52
N ILE A 66 -4.13 10.99 2.51
CA ILE A 66 -4.18 10.46 1.15
C ILE A 66 -3.50 9.09 1.10
N ALA A 67 -2.38 8.92 1.81
CA ALA A 67 -1.71 7.61 1.90
C ALA A 67 -2.65 6.56 2.49
N GLN A 68 -3.45 6.93 3.49
CA GLN A 68 -4.44 6.05 4.09
C GLN A 68 -5.53 5.65 3.09
N LYS A 69 -5.98 6.60 2.27
CA LYS A 69 -6.91 6.32 1.18
C LYS A 69 -6.33 5.31 0.19
N GLU A 70 -5.06 5.49 -0.18
CA GLU A 70 -4.41 4.57 -1.11
C GLU A 70 -4.22 3.18 -0.49
N ALA A 71 -3.98 3.10 0.81
CA ALA A 71 -3.90 1.83 1.50
C ALA A 71 -5.25 1.10 1.47
N ASN A 72 -6.35 1.84 1.68
CA ASN A 72 -7.69 1.27 1.60
C ASN A 72 -8.01 0.79 0.18
N GLU A 73 -7.61 1.55 -0.83
CA GLU A 73 -7.79 1.12 -2.22
C GLU A 73 -6.98 -0.13 -2.53
N SER A 74 -5.75 -0.20 -2.01
CA SER A 74 -4.90 -1.38 -2.19
C SER A 74 -5.53 -2.62 -1.57
N ASP A 75 -6.15 -2.47 -0.41
CA ASP A 75 -6.86 -3.57 0.25
C ASP A 75 -8.00 -4.08 -0.62
N TYR A 76 -8.74 -3.17 -1.25
CA TYR A 76 -9.82 -3.52 -2.17
C TYR A 76 -9.30 -4.37 -3.34
N TRP A 77 -8.21 -3.93 -3.99
CA TRP A 77 -7.65 -4.68 -5.12
C TRP A 77 -7.10 -6.04 -4.70
N LEU A 78 -6.48 -6.12 -3.51
CA LEU A 78 -6.00 -7.40 -2.99
C LEU A 78 -7.13 -8.37 -2.75
N GLU A 79 -8.22 -7.90 -2.15
CA GLU A 79 -9.38 -8.76 -1.89
C GLU A 79 -10.00 -9.24 -3.20
N LEU A 80 -10.12 -8.35 -4.18
CA LEU A 80 -10.68 -8.69 -5.48
C LEU A 80 -9.82 -9.72 -6.19
N LEU A 81 -8.50 -9.57 -6.16
CA LEU A 81 -7.57 -10.54 -6.74
C LEU A 81 -7.66 -11.88 -6.04
N PHE A 82 -7.83 -11.88 -4.73
CA PHE A 82 -7.98 -13.11 -3.95
C PHE A 82 -9.30 -13.82 -4.28
N GLN A 83 -10.40 -13.10 -4.26
CA GLN A 83 -11.71 -13.67 -4.53
C GLN A 83 -11.85 -14.13 -5.99
N SER A 84 -11.05 -13.59 -6.90
CA SER A 84 -11.00 -13.98 -8.29
C SER A 84 -9.99 -15.09 -8.58
N ASP A 85 -9.42 -15.68 -7.54
CA ASP A 85 -8.49 -16.82 -7.62
C ASP A 85 -7.12 -16.50 -8.23
N TYR A 86 -6.71 -15.24 -8.25
CA TYR A 86 -5.37 -14.86 -8.70
C TYR A 86 -4.32 -14.94 -7.60
N LEU A 87 -4.76 -14.89 -6.33
CA LEU A 87 -3.89 -15.01 -5.16
C LEU A 87 -4.33 -16.20 -4.33
N ASN A 88 -3.37 -16.91 -3.75
CA ASN A 88 -3.69 -17.92 -2.75
C ASN A 88 -3.88 -17.25 -1.39
N GLU A 89 -4.36 -18.01 -0.42
CA GLU A 89 -4.67 -17.49 0.91
C GLU A 89 -3.43 -16.91 1.60
N THR A 90 -2.29 -17.57 1.48
CA THR A 90 -1.04 -17.11 2.10
C THR A 90 -0.60 -15.77 1.52
N GLN A 91 -0.64 -15.62 0.20
CA GLN A 91 -0.29 -14.36 -0.46
C GLN A 91 -1.20 -13.24 -0.02
N PHE A 92 -2.50 -13.51 0.01
CA PHE A 92 -3.48 -12.51 0.42
C PHE A 92 -3.29 -12.09 1.88
N GLN A 93 -3.19 -13.06 2.78
CA GLN A 93 -3.10 -12.77 4.22
C GLN A 93 -1.84 -11.99 4.57
N THR A 94 -0.72 -12.32 3.94
CA THR A 94 0.55 -11.62 4.20
C THR A 94 0.43 -10.14 3.81
N LEU A 95 -0.10 -9.86 2.64
CA LEU A 95 -0.21 -8.48 2.16
C LEU A 95 -1.32 -7.72 2.88
N ASN A 96 -2.42 -8.38 3.19
CA ASN A 96 -3.51 -7.77 3.95
C ASN A 96 -3.02 -7.39 5.36
N SER A 97 -2.23 -8.25 5.99
CA SER A 97 -1.65 -7.98 7.29
C SER A 97 -0.76 -6.73 7.24
N ASP A 98 0.04 -6.59 6.18
CA ASP A 98 0.87 -5.41 5.99
C ASP A 98 0.02 -4.13 5.92
N ILE A 99 -1.07 -4.17 5.17
CA ILE A 99 -1.95 -3.00 5.03
C ILE A 99 -2.62 -2.63 6.35
N VAL A 100 -3.08 -3.63 7.10
CA VAL A 100 -3.69 -3.39 8.42
C VAL A 100 -2.69 -2.67 9.33
N GLU A 101 -1.44 -3.13 9.34
CA GLU A 101 -0.40 -2.52 10.15
C GLU A 101 -0.09 -1.10 9.69
N ILE A 102 0.07 -0.90 8.38
CA ILE A 102 0.32 0.43 7.81
C ILE A 102 -0.80 1.40 8.19
N ASN A 103 -2.05 0.97 8.06
CA ASN A 103 -3.19 1.83 8.40
C ASN A 103 -3.22 2.19 9.89
N LYS A 104 -2.85 1.26 10.77
CA LYS A 104 -2.78 1.55 12.20
C LYS A 104 -1.71 2.61 12.50
N ILE A 105 -0.55 2.49 11.86
CA ILE A 105 0.53 3.45 12.06
C ILE A 105 0.13 4.82 11.51
N LEU A 106 -0.43 4.87 10.31
CA LEU A 106 -0.89 6.14 9.72
C LEU A 106 -1.92 6.81 10.62
N ALA A 107 -2.89 6.04 11.10
CA ALA A 107 -3.93 6.58 11.99
C ALA A 107 -3.31 7.16 13.27
N SER A 108 -2.29 6.50 13.82
CA SER A 108 -1.64 6.98 15.04
C SER A 108 -0.89 8.30 14.82
N ILE A 109 -0.36 8.51 13.63
CA ILE A 109 0.35 9.77 13.30
C ILE A 109 -0.65 10.89 13.03
N ILE A 110 -1.73 10.59 12.33
CA ILE A 110 -2.75 11.58 11.94
C ILE A 110 -3.49 12.12 13.16
N LEU A 111 -3.74 11.27 14.14
CA LEU A 111 -4.40 11.68 15.39
C LEU A 111 -3.47 12.51 16.24
#